data_fb06e65487d7cd3b02024f841dbacc51
#
_entry.id   fb06e65487d7cd3b02024f841dbacc51
#
_cell.length_a   1.000
_cell.length_b   1.000
_cell.length_c   1.000
_cell.angle_alpha   90.00
_cell.angle_beta   90.00
_cell.angle_gamma   90.00
#
_symmetry.space_group_name_H-M   'P 1'
#
loop_
_entity.id
_entity.type
_entity.pdbx_description
1 polymer ?
#
loop_
_entity_poly.entity_id
_entity_poly.type
_entity_poly.pdbx_seq_one_letter_code
_entity_poly.pdbx_strand_id
1 'polypeptide(L)'
;ISKQSRYNFLVSVLVEIVEIVSCVVLMYRFATMATTLFFWLPIDIISYINWSKHLDDEEDELTMVRKLKGYQEVLVIIGIIVWTVVVGYFISGLDIATDFYNNKTLETAIIYIDACASAVGIANGLFIFFRLREQWIAWYICAFLEAVINIMSGQYVLLPLKLGYFTNTTYGYIKWSRYIKEHQNKEKDRKSVV
;
A
#
# COMPACT_ATOMS: atom_id res chain seq x y z
N ILE A 1 9.69 1.64 6.98
CA ILE A 1 8.36 1.83 7.59
C ILE A 1 8.21 0.93 8.82
N SER A 2 8.57 -0.36 8.77
CA SER A 2 8.49 -1.27 9.93
C SER A 2 9.22 -0.78 11.18
N LYS A 3 10.27 0.01 11.03
CA LYS A 3 11.00 0.68 12.12
C LYS A 3 10.42 2.05 12.49
N GLN A 4 9.30 2.48 11.91
CA GLN A 4 8.70 3.81 12.10
C GLN A 4 9.63 4.97 11.73
N SER A 5 10.67 4.72 10.93
CA SER A 5 11.67 5.72 10.53
C SER A 5 11.25 6.44 9.24
N ARG A 6 11.39 7.76 9.22
CA ARG A 6 11.11 8.61 8.05
C ARG A 6 12.03 8.33 6.85
N TYR A 7 13.23 7.84 7.09
CA TYR A 7 14.20 7.56 6.02
C TYR A 7 13.77 6.45 5.06
N ASN A 8 12.78 5.64 5.44
CA ASN A 8 12.22 4.62 4.54
C ASN A 8 11.61 5.23 3.26
N PHE A 9 11.08 6.46 3.34
CA PHE A 9 10.49 7.13 2.17
C PHE A 9 11.52 7.43 1.07
N LEU A 10 12.79 7.68 1.43
CA LEU A 10 13.83 7.88 0.44
C LEU A 10 14.13 6.59 -0.35
N VAL A 11 14.08 5.44 0.33
CA VAL A 11 14.23 4.13 -0.33
C VAL A 11 12.99 3.81 -1.16
N SER A 12 11.79 4.15 -0.67
CA SER A 12 10.53 3.94 -1.37
C SER A 12 10.52 4.63 -2.74
N VAL A 13 10.93 5.89 -2.81
CA VAL A 13 11.02 6.64 -4.07
C VAL A 13 11.90 5.93 -5.11
N LEU A 14 13.02 5.34 -4.70
CA LEU A 14 13.87 4.57 -5.62
C LEU A 14 13.15 3.31 -6.12
N VAL A 15 12.44 2.60 -5.24
CA VAL A 15 11.66 1.41 -5.60
C VAL A 15 10.54 1.76 -6.58
N GLU A 16 9.86 2.87 -6.38
CA GLU A 16 8.78 3.36 -7.25
C GLU A 16 9.27 3.69 -8.66
N ILE A 17 10.45 4.31 -8.78
CA ILE A 17 11.05 4.56 -10.08
C ILE A 17 11.31 3.23 -10.81
N VAL A 18 11.85 2.23 -10.12
CA VAL A 18 12.09 0.89 -10.69
C VAL A 18 10.76 0.23 -11.07
N GLU A 19 9.71 0.38 -10.29
CA GLU A 19 8.38 -0.16 -10.59
C GLU A 19 7.79 0.47 -11.85
N ILE A 20 7.84 1.80 -11.99
CA ILE A 20 7.38 2.50 -13.20
C ILE A 20 8.13 1.97 -14.43
N VAL A 21 9.46 1.88 -14.36
CA VAL A 21 10.26 1.36 -15.47
C VAL A 21 9.86 -0.08 -15.81
N SER A 22 9.64 -0.92 -14.81
CA SER A 22 9.22 -2.30 -15.01
C SER A 22 7.84 -2.40 -15.67
N CYS A 23 6.87 -1.58 -15.24
CA CYS A 23 5.54 -1.53 -15.84
C CYS A 23 5.58 -1.08 -17.30
N VAL A 24 6.42 -0.09 -17.63
CA VAL A 24 6.61 0.38 -19.02
C VAL A 24 7.25 -0.70 -19.89
N VAL A 25 8.33 -1.34 -19.40
CA VAL A 25 9.07 -2.36 -20.16
C VAL A 25 8.23 -3.61 -20.41
N LEU A 26 7.45 -4.02 -19.42
CA LEU A 26 6.64 -5.24 -19.50
C LEU A 26 5.25 -5.00 -20.09
N MET A 27 4.89 -3.74 -20.37
CA MET A 27 3.62 -3.33 -20.97
C MET A 27 2.39 -3.91 -20.24
N TYR A 28 2.39 -3.91 -18.92
CA TYR A 28 1.30 -4.42 -18.09
C TYR A 28 1.11 -3.57 -16.81
N ARG A 29 0.01 -3.77 -16.07
CA ARG A 29 -0.30 -3.07 -14.81
C ARG A 29 -0.39 -1.54 -14.97
N PHE A 30 -1.14 -1.09 -15.95
CA PHE A 30 -1.27 0.34 -16.25
C PHE A 30 -1.92 1.15 -15.11
N ALA A 31 -2.89 0.56 -14.38
CA ALA A 31 -3.49 1.23 -13.24
C ALA A 31 -2.47 1.42 -12.12
N THR A 32 -1.67 0.40 -11.82
CA THR A 32 -0.57 0.51 -10.85
C THR A 32 0.47 1.53 -11.29
N MET A 33 0.89 1.52 -12.55
CA MET A 33 1.84 2.49 -13.10
C MET A 33 1.35 3.94 -12.91
N ALA A 34 0.10 4.21 -13.26
CA ALA A 34 -0.49 5.54 -13.11
C ALA A 34 -0.56 5.97 -11.64
N THR A 35 -0.96 5.07 -10.74
CA THR A 35 -1.00 5.38 -9.30
C THR A 35 0.39 5.56 -8.70
N THR A 36 1.40 4.82 -9.13
CA THR A 36 2.77 5.02 -8.66
C THR A 36 3.28 6.40 -9.08
N LEU A 37 3.06 6.79 -10.32
CA LEU A 37 3.52 8.08 -10.84
C LEU A 37 2.80 9.28 -10.22
N PHE A 38 1.45 9.23 -10.12
CA PHE A 38 0.64 10.40 -9.75
C PHE A 38 0.26 10.43 -8.28
N PHE A 39 0.40 9.33 -7.56
CA PHE A 39 0.03 9.24 -6.16
C PHE A 39 1.22 8.86 -5.26
N TRP A 40 1.90 7.74 -5.51
CA TRP A 40 2.93 7.25 -4.61
C TRP A 40 4.14 8.17 -4.51
N LEU A 41 4.71 8.61 -5.62
CA LEU A 41 5.84 9.54 -5.61
C LEU A 41 5.51 10.84 -4.83
N PRO A 42 4.38 11.54 -5.09
CA PRO A 42 4.03 12.73 -4.31
C PRO A 42 3.75 12.42 -2.83
N ILE A 43 3.02 11.34 -2.52
CA ILE A 43 2.61 11.04 -1.15
C ILE A 43 3.80 10.65 -0.27
N ASP A 44 4.83 9.99 -0.83
CA ASP A 44 6.03 9.64 -0.08
C ASP A 44 6.85 10.88 0.31
N ILE A 45 6.96 11.85 -0.58
CA ILE A 45 7.62 13.12 -0.27
C ILE A 45 6.86 13.85 0.86
N ILE A 46 5.54 13.94 0.75
CA ILE A 46 4.70 14.60 1.76
C ILE A 46 4.72 13.81 3.08
N SER A 47 4.73 12.49 3.01
CA SER A 47 4.81 11.62 4.19
C SER A 47 6.14 11.77 4.92
N TYR A 48 7.25 11.89 4.21
CA TYR A 48 8.54 12.18 4.81
C TYR A 48 8.49 13.45 5.67
N ILE A 49 7.89 14.52 5.13
CA ILE A 49 7.74 15.80 5.83
C ILE A 49 6.80 15.65 7.04
N ASN A 50 5.65 14.97 6.86
CA ASN A 50 4.67 14.78 7.90
C ASN A 50 5.20 13.94 9.06
N TRP A 51 5.91 12.86 8.78
CA TRP A 51 6.52 12.01 9.78
C TRP A 51 7.63 12.73 10.56
N SER A 52 8.39 13.60 9.90
CA SER A 52 9.42 14.42 10.53
C SER A 52 8.87 15.41 11.56
N LYS A 53 7.59 15.78 11.46
CA LYS A 53 6.90 16.70 12.38
C LYS A 53 6.23 16.00 13.58
N HIS A 54 6.20 14.66 13.59
CA HIS A 54 5.45 13.88 14.58
C HIS A 54 6.32 12.77 15.17
N LEU A 55 7.55 13.10 15.53
CA LEU A 55 8.43 12.18 16.23
C LEU A 55 7.90 11.90 17.63
N ASP A 56 8.29 10.77 18.21
CA ASP A 56 7.96 10.40 19.58
C ASP A 56 8.88 11.16 20.52
N ASP A 57 8.34 11.75 21.58
CA ASP A 57 9.12 12.50 22.57
C ASP A 57 10.05 11.61 23.43
N GLU A 58 9.75 10.31 23.54
CA GLU A 58 10.56 9.34 24.30
C GLU A 58 11.63 8.66 23.41
N GLU A 59 11.38 8.55 22.09
CA GLU A 59 12.29 7.94 21.14
C GLU A 59 12.35 8.79 19.86
N ASP A 60 13.34 9.65 19.73
CA ASP A 60 13.52 10.63 18.64
C ASP A 60 13.42 10.07 17.22
N GLU A 61 13.59 8.76 17.03
CA GLU A 61 13.52 8.10 15.73
C GLU A 61 12.14 7.52 15.39
N LEU A 62 11.24 7.39 16.36
CA LEU A 62 9.92 6.80 16.17
C LEU A 62 8.85 7.85 15.92
N THR A 63 7.80 7.45 15.24
CA THR A 63 6.65 8.29 14.91
C THR A 63 5.39 7.74 15.56
N MET A 64 4.59 8.61 16.18
CA MET A 64 3.32 8.22 16.83
C MET A 64 2.34 7.56 15.87
N VAL A 65 1.81 6.38 16.25
CA VAL A 65 0.94 5.53 15.45
C VAL A 65 -0.50 5.60 15.95
N ARG A 66 -1.45 5.52 15.02
CA ARG A 66 -2.89 5.55 15.28
C ARG A 66 -3.59 4.31 14.75
N LYS A 67 -4.88 4.16 15.11
CA LYS A 67 -5.79 3.13 14.63
C LYS A 67 -7.01 3.77 13.96
N LEU A 68 -7.51 3.17 12.87
CA LEU A 68 -8.76 3.55 12.22
C LEU A 68 -9.97 3.36 13.15
N LYS A 69 -10.98 4.19 12.94
CA LYS A 69 -12.33 4.00 13.53
C LYS A 69 -13.16 3.13 12.59
N GLY A 70 -14.06 2.30 13.13
CA GLY A 70 -14.83 1.33 12.33
C GLY A 70 -15.61 1.94 11.16
N TYR A 71 -16.19 3.15 11.31
CA TYR A 71 -16.88 3.81 10.19
C TYR A 71 -15.93 4.22 9.06
N GLN A 72 -14.66 4.53 9.37
CA GLN A 72 -13.65 4.86 8.38
C GLN A 72 -13.22 3.62 7.60
N GLU A 73 -13.18 2.45 8.25
CA GLU A 73 -12.90 1.17 7.57
C GLU A 73 -13.97 0.89 6.50
N VAL A 74 -15.25 1.10 6.82
CA VAL A 74 -16.35 0.92 5.86
C VAL A 74 -16.23 1.89 4.69
N LEU A 75 -15.93 3.17 4.94
CA LEU A 75 -15.75 4.17 3.87
C LEU A 75 -14.58 3.80 2.95
N VAL A 76 -13.48 3.30 3.50
CA VAL A 76 -12.33 2.84 2.70
C VAL A 76 -12.72 1.65 1.81
N ILE A 77 -13.44 0.67 2.34
CA ILE A 77 -13.90 -0.49 1.55
C ILE A 77 -14.80 -0.04 0.39
N ILE A 78 -15.76 0.84 0.65
CA ILE A 78 -16.62 1.41 -0.39
C ILE A 78 -15.78 2.15 -1.45
N GLY A 79 -14.82 2.96 -1.02
CA GLY A 79 -13.91 3.66 -1.93
C GLY A 79 -13.12 2.72 -2.83
N ILE A 80 -12.59 1.62 -2.28
CA ILE A 80 -11.87 0.58 -3.03
C ILE A 80 -12.77 -0.05 -4.09
N ILE A 81 -14.02 -0.41 -3.73
CA ILE A 81 -14.98 -1.01 -4.66
C ILE A 81 -15.31 -0.04 -5.80
N VAL A 82 -15.65 1.20 -5.47
CA VAL A 82 -15.98 2.23 -6.47
C VAL A 82 -14.81 2.48 -7.41
N TRP A 83 -13.60 2.64 -6.87
CA TRP A 83 -12.38 2.83 -7.68
C TRP A 83 -12.15 1.64 -8.62
N THR A 84 -12.22 0.41 -8.10
CA THR A 84 -12.01 -0.82 -8.88
C THR A 84 -12.98 -0.90 -10.07
N VAL A 85 -14.26 -0.61 -9.83
CA VAL A 85 -15.27 -0.66 -10.90
C VAL A 85 -15.04 0.44 -11.92
N VAL A 86 -14.84 1.68 -11.48
CA VAL A 86 -14.68 2.84 -12.38
C VAL A 86 -13.39 2.74 -13.20
N VAL A 87 -12.26 2.49 -12.55
CA VAL A 87 -10.96 2.42 -13.23
C VAL A 87 -10.86 1.16 -14.08
N GLY A 88 -11.32 0.02 -13.57
CA GLY A 88 -11.36 -1.23 -14.33
C GLY A 88 -12.21 -1.10 -15.59
N TYR A 89 -13.40 -0.51 -15.50
CA TYR A 89 -14.25 -0.24 -16.66
C TYR A 89 -13.59 0.71 -17.65
N PHE A 90 -13.00 1.80 -17.16
CA PHE A 90 -12.32 2.77 -18.03
C PHE A 90 -11.14 2.15 -18.79
N ILE A 91 -10.26 1.43 -18.06
CA ILE A 91 -9.08 0.79 -18.70
C ILE A 91 -9.50 -0.32 -19.65
N SER A 92 -10.51 -1.14 -19.30
CA SER A 92 -11.01 -2.21 -20.18
C SER A 92 -11.64 -1.69 -21.47
N GLY A 93 -12.08 -0.42 -21.48
CA GLY A 93 -12.60 0.27 -22.67
C GLY A 93 -11.52 0.92 -23.54
N LEU A 94 -10.29 1.02 -23.06
CA LEU A 94 -9.16 1.49 -23.86
C LEU A 94 -8.67 0.33 -24.75
N ASP A 95 -8.57 0.57 -26.06
CA ASP A 95 -7.99 -0.40 -27.00
C ASP A 95 -6.46 -0.35 -26.90
N ILE A 96 -5.95 -0.71 -25.72
CA ILE A 96 -4.52 -0.83 -25.48
C ILE A 96 -4.14 -2.18 -26.07
N ALA A 97 -3.44 -2.17 -27.21
CA ALA A 97 -3.00 -3.38 -27.89
C ALA A 97 -2.13 -4.25 -26.96
N THR A 98 -2.76 -5.14 -26.26
CA THR A 98 -2.12 -6.14 -25.42
C THR A 98 -2.11 -7.47 -26.15
N ASP A 99 -1.28 -7.58 -27.21
CA ASP A 99 -0.94 -8.89 -27.82
C ASP A 99 -0.31 -9.87 -26.83
N PHE A 100 -0.17 -9.42 -25.56
CA PHE A 100 0.42 -10.19 -24.47
C PHE A 100 -0.50 -11.32 -23.95
N TYR A 101 -1.83 -11.16 -24.12
CA TYR A 101 -2.79 -12.14 -23.63
C TYR A 101 -3.62 -12.71 -24.79
N ASN A 102 -3.40 -13.97 -25.11
CA ASN A 102 -4.21 -14.70 -26.09
C ASN A 102 -5.67 -14.93 -25.67
N ASN A 103 -6.08 -14.45 -24.48
CA ASN A 103 -7.41 -14.67 -23.92
C ASN A 103 -7.98 -13.37 -23.33
N LYS A 104 -9.00 -12.82 -24.00
CA LYS A 104 -9.67 -11.58 -23.61
C LYS A 104 -10.28 -11.63 -22.19
N THR A 105 -10.75 -12.79 -21.74
CA THR A 105 -11.30 -12.97 -20.40
C THR A 105 -10.19 -12.84 -19.34
N LEU A 106 -9.02 -13.42 -19.61
CA LEU A 106 -7.86 -13.33 -18.73
C LEU A 106 -7.36 -11.89 -18.63
N GLU A 107 -7.27 -11.20 -19.75
CA GLU A 107 -6.90 -9.79 -19.84
C GLU A 107 -7.84 -8.91 -19.00
N THR A 108 -9.16 -9.05 -19.21
CA THR A 108 -10.16 -8.31 -18.43
C THR A 108 -10.03 -8.60 -16.92
N ALA A 109 -9.83 -9.84 -16.53
CA ALA A 109 -9.65 -10.20 -15.14
C ALA A 109 -8.41 -9.52 -14.52
N ILE A 110 -7.28 -9.51 -15.24
CA ILE A 110 -6.04 -8.85 -14.79
C ILE A 110 -6.26 -7.34 -14.65
N ILE A 111 -6.96 -6.69 -15.57
CA ILE A 111 -7.28 -5.25 -15.50
C ILE A 111 -8.07 -4.92 -14.22
N TYR A 112 -9.11 -5.69 -13.89
CA TYR A 112 -9.88 -5.44 -12.68
C TYR A 112 -9.12 -5.76 -11.39
N ILE A 113 -8.29 -6.81 -11.39
CA ILE A 113 -7.43 -7.12 -10.24
C ILE A 113 -6.36 -6.03 -10.05
N ASP A 114 -5.78 -5.50 -11.14
CA ASP A 114 -4.82 -4.39 -11.09
C ASP A 114 -5.49 -3.09 -10.62
N ALA A 115 -6.70 -2.78 -11.08
CA ALA A 115 -7.49 -1.65 -10.59
C ALA A 115 -7.80 -1.78 -9.10
N CYS A 116 -8.10 -3.00 -8.61
CA CYS A 116 -8.28 -3.27 -7.18
C CYS A 116 -6.96 -3.08 -6.40
N ALA A 117 -5.85 -3.61 -6.90
CA ALA A 117 -4.54 -3.45 -6.28
C ALA A 117 -4.14 -1.97 -6.18
N SER A 118 -4.40 -1.18 -7.24
CA SER A 118 -4.16 0.26 -7.23
C SER A 118 -5.03 0.99 -6.21
N ALA A 119 -6.31 0.62 -6.07
CA ALA A 119 -7.22 1.19 -5.08
C ALA A 119 -6.74 0.93 -3.63
N VAL A 120 -6.36 -0.33 -3.34
CA VAL A 120 -5.80 -0.71 -2.04
C VAL A 120 -4.47 0.00 -1.81
N GLY A 121 -3.66 0.18 -2.85
CA GLY A 121 -2.42 0.95 -2.83
C GLY A 121 -2.65 2.41 -2.44
N ILE A 122 -3.63 3.08 -3.04
CA ILE A 122 -4.00 4.47 -2.67
C ILE A 122 -4.44 4.54 -1.20
N ALA A 123 -5.33 3.63 -0.76
CA ALA A 123 -5.75 3.56 0.63
C ALA A 123 -4.54 3.35 1.57
N ASN A 124 -3.61 2.48 1.18
CA ASN A 124 -2.39 2.22 1.92
C ASN A 124 -1.49 3.46 2.03
N GLY A 125 -1.30 4.21 0.95
CA GLY A 125 -0.54 5.47 0.97
C GLY A 125 -1.15 6.49 1.94
N LEU A 126 -2.48 6.60 1.96
CA LEU A 126 -3.17 7.43 2.94
C LEU A 126 -2.98 6.91 4.38
N PHE A 127 -3.02 5.59 4.59
CA PHE A 127 -2.76 5.01 5.91
C PHE A 127 -1.33 5.28 6.39
N ILE A 128 -0.35 5.21 5.48
CA ILE A 128 1.04 5.58 5.76
C ILE A 128 1.13 7.06 6.13
N PHE A 129 0.55 7.93 5.32
CA PHE A 129 0.55 9.38 5.56
C PHE A 129 -0.06 9.72 6.93
N PHE A 130 -1.20 9.14 7.30
CA PHE A 130 -1.87 9.35 8.59
C PHE A 130 -1.29 8.49 9.71
N ARG A 131 -0.26 7.70 9.48
CA ARG A 131 0.42 6.85 10.47
C ARG A 131 -0.52 5.81 11.08
N LEU A 132 -1.37 5.19 10.27
CA LEU A 132 -2.36 4.21 10.69
C LEU A 132 -1.78 2.80 10.65
N ARG A 133 -2.09 1.99 11.68
CA ARG A 133 -1.66 0.58 11.75
C ARG A 133 -2.21 -0.26 10.60
N GLU A 134 -3.39 0.08 10.11
CA GLU A 134 -4.13 -0.62 9.05
C GLU A 134 -3.36 -0.66 7.71
N GLN A 135 -2.33 0.17 7.54
CA GLN A 135 -1.41 0.06 6.39
C GLN A 135 -0.84 -1.35 6.22
N TRP A 136 -0.59 -2.07 7.32
CA TRP A 136 -0.04 -3.42 7.26
C TRP A 136 -1.02 -4.43 6.69
N ILE A 137 -2.32 -4.26 6.96
CA ILE A 137 -3.39 -5.07 6.35
C ILE A 137 -3.48 -4.75 4.87
N ALA A 138 -3.45 -3.47 4.49
CA ALA A 138 -3.46 -3.06 3.10
C ALA A 138 -2.25 -3.61 2.32
N TRP A 139 -1.05 -3.62 2.92
CA TRP A 139 0.13 -4.25 2.34
C TRP A 139 -0.05 -5.75 2.09
N TYR A 140 -0.71 -6.50 3.00
CA TYR A 140 -1.03 -7.91 2.78
C TYR A 140 -1.92 -8.10 1.56
N ILE A 141 -2.98 -7.28 1.46
CA ILE A 141 -3.93 -7.37 0.36
C ILE A 141 -3.24 -7.02 -0.97
N CYS A 142 -2.45 -5.93 -1.02
CA CYS A 142 -1.67 -5.57 -2.19
C CYS A 142 -0.73 -6.70 -2.63
N ALA A 143 0.09 -7.22 -1.70
CA ALA A 143 1.04 -8.29 -2.02
C ALA A 143 0.34 -9.56 -2.54
N PHE A 144 -0.85 -9.88 -2.01
CA PHE A 144 -1.65 -11.01 -2.49
C PHE A 144 -2.19 -10.75 -3.91
N LEU A 145 -2.82 -9.59 -4.15
CA LEU A 145 -3.36 -9.24 -5.47
C LEU A 145 -2.25 -9.21 -6.54
N GLU A 146 -1.11 -8.63 -6.21
CA GLU A 146 0.05 -8.61 -7.11
C GLU A 146 0.62 -10.01 -7.36
N ALA A 147 0.64 -10.90 -6.37
CA ALA A 147 1.04 -12.28 -6.57
C ALA A 147 0.09 -12.99 -7.54
N VAL A 148 -1.22 -12.76 -7.43
CA VAL A 148 -2.23 -13.30 -8.37
C VAL A 148 -1.98 -12.77 -9.78
N ILE A 149 -1.78 -11.46 -9.96
CA ILE A 149 -1.45 -10.86 -11.27
C ILE A 149 -0.19 -11.50 -11.86
N ASN A 150 0.88 -11.63 -11.06
CA ASN A 150 2.13 -12.21 -11.51
C ASN A 150 1.98 -13.66 -11.96
N ILE A 151 1.16 -14.45 -11.27
CA ILE A 151 0.83 -15.84 -11.68
C ILE A 151 0.05 -15.83 -12.99
N MET A 152 -0.99 -15.01 -13.10
CA MET A 152 -1.84 -14.92 -14.29
C MET A 152 -1.08 -14.40 -15.51
N SER A 153 -0.07 -13.54 -15.28
CA SER A 153 0.79 -12.95 -16.33
C SER A 153 2.03 -13.80 -16.63
N GLY A 154 2.22 -14.94 -15.94
CA GLY A 154 3.41 -15.78 -16.13
C GLY A 154 4.72 -15.22 -15.54
N GLN A 155 4.63 -14.17 -14.71
CA GLN A 155 5.78 -13.47 -14.12
C GLN A 155 6.25 -14.14 -12.81
N TYR A 156 6.53 -15.43 -12.86
CA TYR A 156 6.87 -16.24 -11.66
C TYR A 156 8.13 -15.78 -10.93
N VAL A 157 9.07 -15.13 -11.64
CA VAL A 157 10.32 -14.58 -11.05
C VAL A 157 10.06 -13.56 -9.95
N LEU A 158 8.90 -12.88 -9.98
CA LEU A 158 8.52 -11.87 -8.99
C LEU A 158 7.89 -12.46 -7.71
N LEU A 159 7.52 -13.74 -7.70
CA LEU A 159 6.87 -14.38 -6.55
C LEU A 159 7.75 -14.48 -5.29
N PRO A 160 9.06 -14.84 -5.37
CA PRO A 160 9.92 -14.88 -4.19
C PRO A 160 9.99 -13.53 -3.46
N LEU A 161 9.92 -12.41 -4.19
CA LEU A 161 9.90 -11.08 -3.60
C LEU A 161 8.69 -10.88 -2.68
N LYS A 162 7.54 -11.48 -3.01
CA LYS A 162 6.32 -11.38 -2.21
C LYS A 162 6.45 -12.07 -0.84
N LEU A 163 7.26 -13.12 -0.72
CA LEU A 163 7.57 -13.75 0.58
C LEU A 163 8.29 -12.77 1.51
N GLY A 164 9.22 -11.97 0.98
CA GLY A 164 9.88 -10.90 1.72
C GLY A 164 8.89 -9.83 2.20
N TYR A 165 7.95 -9.44 1.33
CA TYR A 165 6.89 -8.48 1.70
C TYR A 165 6.01 -9.03 2.82
N PHE A 166 5.54 -10.29 2.74
CA PHE A 166 4.73 -10.90 3.80
C PHE A 166 5.46 -10.94 5.15
N THR A 167 6.74 -11.31 5.15
CA THR A 167 7.55 -11.35 6.37
C THR A 167 7.70 -9.95 7.00
N ASN A 168 8.06 -8.96 6.19
CA ASN A 168 8.21 -7.58 6.65
C ASN A 168 6.89 -6.99 7.15
N THR A 169 5.79 -7.28 6.47
CA THR A 169 4.45 -6.83 6.83
C THR A 169 3.99 -7.42 8.17
N THR A 170 4.23 -8.73 8.37
CA THR A 170 3.94 -9.41 9.65
C THR A 170 4.72 -8.77 10.80
N TYR A 171 6.01 -8.57 10.62
CA TYR A 171 6.85 -7.91 11.61
C TYR A 171 6.35 -6.51 11.95
N GLY A 172 6.06 -5.70 10.93
CA GLY A 172 5.55 -4.35 11.09
C GLY A 172 4.22 -4.29 11.83
N TYR A 173 3.26 -5.16 11.45
CA TYR A 173 1.95 -5.24 12.12
C TYR A 173 2.08 -5.59 13.61
N ILE A 174 2.90 -6.57 13.95
CA ILE A 174 3.12 -6.99 15.34
C ILE A 174 3.77 -5.84 16.15
N LYS A 175 4.82 -5.24 15.60
CA LYS A 175 5.54 -4.14 16.26
C LYS A 175 4.63 -2.95 16.53
N TRP A 176 3.87 -2.51 15.53
CA TRP A 176 2.96 -1.37 15.67
C TRP A 176 1.78 -1.67 16.60
N SER A 177 1.28 -2.90 16.58
CA SER A 177 0.21 -3.31 17.50
C SER A 177 0.66 -3.32 18.97
N ARG A 178 1.91 -3.71 19.25
CA ARG A 178 2.51 -3.63 20.58
C ARG A 178 2.67 -2.19 21.03
N TYR A 179 3.25 -1.34 20.18
CA TYR A 179 3.44 0.07 20.44
C TYR A 179 2.12 0.76 20.85
N ILE A 180 1.05 0.58 20.07
CA ILE A 180 -0.27 1.15 20.37
C ILE A 180 -0.80 0.65 21.73
N LYS A 181 -0.66 -0.64 22.04
CA LYS A 181 -1.13 -1.23 23.28
C LYS A 181 -0.38 -0.67 24.51
N GLU A 182 0.93 -0.50 24.39
CA GLU A 182 1.77 0.05 25.46
C GLU A 182 1.42 1.50 25.77
N HIS A 183 1.26 2.34 24.74
CA HIS A 183 0.87 3.75 24.93
C HIS A 183 -0.55 3.90 25.47
N GLN A 184 -1.50 3.05 25.05
CA GLN A 184 -2.85 3.06 25.62
C GLN A 184 -2.88 2.67 27.11
N ASN A 185 -2.02 1.75 27.53
CA ASN A 185 -1.91 1.36 28.92
C ASN A 185 -1.29 2.49 29.76
N LYS A 186 -0.19 3.10 29.30
CA LYS A 186 0.44 4.27 29.94
C LYS A 186 -0.57 5.44 30.13
N GLU A 187 -1.40 5.69 29.14
CA GLU A 187 -2.43 6.75 29.22
C GLU A 187 -3.55 6.43 30.20
N LYS A 188 -3.96 5.15 30.30
CA LYS A 188 -4.93 4.70 31.32
C LYS A 188 -4.37 4.83 32.75
N ASP A 189 -3.12 4.42 32.93
CA ASP A 189 -2.46 4.51 34.25
C ASP A 189 -2.33 5.97 34.70
N ARG A 190 -1.95 6.89 33.79
CA ARG A 190 -1.93 8.33 34.11
C ARG A 190 -3.30 8.88 34.53
N LYS A 191 -4.40 8.43 33.87
CA LYS A 191 -5.77 8.86 34.21
C LYS A 191 -6.32 8.24 35.51
N SER A 192 -5.75 7.11 35.93
CA SER A 192 -6.16 6.46 37.19
C SER A 192 -5.47 7.03 38.43
N VAL A 193 -4.42 7.83 38.26
CA VAL A 193 -3.62 8.46 39.35
C VAL A 193 -4.06 9.90 39.62
N VAL A 194 -4.95 10.45 38.82
CA VAL A 194 -5.59 11.77 39.00
C VAL A 194 -7.01 11.61 39.54
#